data_bd94e794ca0e25605eecec4c783399d9
#
_entry.id   bd94e794ca0e25605eecec4c783399d9
#
_cell.length_a   1.000
_cell.length_b   1.000
_cell.length_c   1.000
_cell.angle_alpha   90.00
_cell.angle_beta   90.00
_cell.angle_gamma   90.00
#
_symmetry.space_group_name_H-M   'P 1'
#
loop_
_entity.id
_entity.type
_entity.pdbx_description
1 polymer ?
#
loop_
_entity_poly.entity_id
_entity_poly.type
_entity_poly.pdbx_seq_one_letter_code
_entity_poly.pdbx_strand_id
1 'polypeptide(L)'
;MFSTTRYTVALALSLVAPLILAQTTVPTAPAASAARVRGTIQAVAPGALTVKDRSGEVLELVLPPKVTVSEVYPMALADIQPGSFIGTAAMPQADGTERAIAVTVFPESARGAGEGHRPFDMLPQSTMTNATVADVVASPKGRTLQLKYKDGERAIVVPLDAPVVSFKPGDPSLLVVGASVSLTAQLVDGKPTITRINAGRNGFQ
;
A
#
# COMPACT_ATOMS: atom_id res chain seq x y z
N MET A 1 96.58 -21.78 -4.58
CA MET A 1 95.78 -22.24 -3.41
C MET A 1 94.81 -21.14 -3.03
N PHE A 2 93.59 -21.18 -3.56
CA PHE A 2 92.56 -20.16 -3.27
C PHE A 2 91.41 -20.79 -2.48
N SER A 3 91.24 -20.30 -1.25
CA SER A 3 90.21 -20.72 -0.35
C SER A 3 88.98 -19.84 -0.59
N THR A 4 87.85 -20.46 -1.01
CA THR A 4 86.56 -19.79 -1.22
C THR A 4 85.67 -19.97 -0.01
N THR A 5 85.49 -18.88 0.76
CA THR A 5 84.54 -18.82 1.88
C THR A 5 83.17 -18.57 1.37
N ARG A 6 82.21 -19.51 1.63
CA ARG A 6 80.79 -19.41 1.29
C ARG A 6 80.04 -18.76 2.45
N TYR A 7 79.47 -17.60 2.21
CA TYR A 7 78.50 -16.98 3.15
C TYR A 7 77.10 -17.45 2.85
N THR A 8 76.52 -18.11 3.83
CA THR A 8 75.10 -18.51 3.79
C THR A 8 74.30 -17.36 4.35
N VAL A 9 73.44 -16.71 3.49
CA VAL A 9 72.46 -15.71 3.91
C VAL A 9 71.17 -16.45 4.27
N ALA A 10 70.77 -16.41 5.55
CA ALA A 10 69.51 -16.91 6.03
C ALA A 10 68.44 -15.84 5.81
N LEU A 11 67.46 -16.11 4.91
CA LEU A 11 66.35 -15.25 4.65
C LEU A 11 65.21 -15.56 5.64
N ALA A 12 64.99 -14.70 6.63
CA ALA A 12 63.87 -14.84 7.57
C ALA A 12 62.57 -14.37 6.89
N LEU A 13 61.68 -15.32 6.58
CA LEU A 13 60.34 -15.05 6.01
C LEU A 13 59.37 -14.73 7.14
N SER A 14 59.06 -13.46 7.34
CA SER A 14 58.05 -13.01 8.31
C SER A 14 56.67 -13.25 7.74
N LEU A 15 55.91 -14.25 8.25
CA LEU A 15 54.50 -14.44 7.98
C LEU A 15 53.69 -13.36 8.70
N VAL A 16 53.17 -12.38 7.97
CA VAL A 16 52.13 -11.48 8.44
C VAL A 16 50.79 -12.12 8.14
N ALA A 17 50.12 -12.64 9.17
CA ALA A 17 48.76 -13.16 9.05
C ALA A 17 47.77 -11.96 9.03
N PRO A 18 46.85 -11.85 8.03
CA PRO A 18 45.84 -10.83 8.05
C PRO A 18 44.76 -11.18 9.10
N LEU A 19 44.54 -10.27 10.04
CA LEU A 19 43.45 -10.34 11.02
C LEU A 19 42.16 -10.06 10.28
N ILE A 20 41.41 -11.11 9.92
CA ILE A 20 40.06 -10.99 9.34
C ILE A 20 39.11 -10.62 10.47
N LEU A 21 38.73 -9.34 10.56
CA LEU A 21 37.62 -8.89 11.38
C LEU A 21 36.35 -9.47 10.79
N ALA A 22 35.80 -10.51 11.41
CA ALA A 22 34.48 -11.04 11.10
C ALA A 22 33.44 -9.98 11.47
N GLN A 23 32.91 -9.28 10.46
CA GLN A 23 31.74 -8.43 10.63
C GLN A 23 30.56 -9.34 10.92
N THR A 24 30.11 -9.38 12.17
CA THR A 24 28.84 -9.97 12.56
C THR A 24 27.72 -9.14 11.93
N THR A 25 27.20 -9.57 10.78
CA THR A 25 25.96 -9.05 10.24
C THR A 25 24.84 -9.45 11.19
N VAL A 26 24.35 -8.48 11.97
CA VAL A 26 23.12 -8.62 12.73
C VAL A 26 22.01 -8.88 11.70
N PRO A 27 21.30 -10.01 11.75
CA PRO A 27 20.16 -10.22 10.84
C PRO A 27 19.12 -9.16 11.17
N THR A 28 18.90 -8.22 10.23
CA THR A 28 17.77 -7.31 10.29
C THR A 28 16.50 -8.17 10.20
N ALA A 29 15.74 -8.25 11.28
CA ALA A 29 14.44 -8.93 11.28
C ALA A 29 13.62 -8.39 10.10
N PRO A 30 12.97 -9.25 9.29
CA PRO A 30 12.15 -8.79 8.19
C PRO A 30 11.08 -7.86 8.77
N ALA A 31 11.00 -6.64 8.21
CA ALA A 31 9.96 -5.70 8.59
C ALA A 31 8.62 -6.42 8.49
N ALA A 32 7.87 -6.48 9.60
CA ALA A 32 6.59 -7.17 9.66
C ALA A 32 5.72 -6.65 8.50
N SER A 33 5.41 -7.51 7.54
CA SER A 33 4.63 -7.11 6.36
C SER A 33 3.26 -6.65 6.82
N ALA A 34 2.92 -5.40 6.48
CA ALA A 34 1.60 -4.86 6.78
C ALA A 34 0.54 -5.60 5.96
N ALA A 35 -0.37 -6.28 6.64
CA ALA A 35 -1.50 -6.94 6.01
C ALA A 35 -2.66 -5.95 5.82
N ARG A 36 -3.27 -5.98 4.64
CA ARG A 36 -4.51 -5.24 4.37
C ARG A 36 -5.70 -6.17 4.51
N VAL A 37 -6.65 -5.78 5.36
CA VAL A 37 -7.91 -6.49 5.59
C VAL A 37 -9.06 -5.62 5.11
N ARG A 38 -9.97 -6.21 4.33
CA ARG A 38 -11.23 -5.60 3.92
C ARG A 38 -12.37 -6.50 4.36
N GLY A 39 -13.35 -5.93 5.04
CA GLY A 39 -14.43 -6.74 5.58
C GLY A 39 -15.48 -5.91 6.32
N THR A 40 -16.27 -6.59 7.11
CA THR A 40 -17.36 -6.01 7.91
C THR A 40 -17.11 -6.24 9.39
N ILE A 41 -17.29 -5.21 10.20
CA ILE A 41 -17.16 -5.29 11.65
C ILE A 41 -18.23 -6.22 12.22
N GLN A 42 -17.82 -7.23 12.95
CA GLN A 42 -18.70 -8.17 13.66
C GLN A 42 -18.86 -7.81 15.14
N ALA A 43 -17.79 -7.30 15.76
CA ALA A 43 -17.81 -6.85 17.13
C ALA A 43 -16.77 -5.75 17.38
N VAL A 44 -17.09 -4.86 18.32
CA VAL A 44 -16.21 -3.81 18.84
C VAL A 44 -16.14 -3.97 20.34
N ALA A 45 -14.93 -4.14 20.87
CA ALA A 45 -14.66 -4.23 22.30
C ALA A 45 -13.52 -3.28 22.69
N PRO A 46 -13.37 -2.94 23.96
CA PRO A 46 -12.22 -2.17 24.42
C PRO A 46 -10.90 -2.84 24.01
N GLY A 47 -10.12 -2.18 23.16
CA GLY A 47 -8.84 -2.69 22.68
C GLY A 47 -8.89 -3.79 21.62
N ALA A 48 -10.07 -4.18 21.12
CA ALA A 48 -10.23 -5.23 20.12
C ALA A 48 -11.29 -4.90 19.07
N LEU A 49 -11.05 -5.33 17.84
CA LEU A 49 -11.99 -5.25 16.73
C LEU A 49 -12.09 -6.62 16.05
N THR A 50 -13.30 -7.15 15.94
CA THR A 50 -13.55 -8.39 15.18
C THR A 50 -14.09 -8.04 13.81
N VAL A 51 -13.44 -8.52 12.76
CA VAL A 51 -13.81 -8.25 11.37
C VAL A 51 -13.98 -9.58 10.63
N LYS A 52 -15.10 -9.74 9.93
CA LYS A 52 -15.27 -10.80 8.94
C LYS A 52 -14.75 -10.27 7.61
N ASP A 53 -13.71 -10.89 7.09
CA ASP A 53 -13.12 -10.48 5.82
C ASP A 53 -13.97 -10.92 4.61
N ARG A 54 -13.51 -10.59 3.40
CA ARG A 54 -14.20 -10.95 2.14
C ARG A 54 -14.17 -12.46 1.84
N SER A 55 -13.21 -13.21 2.42
CA SER A 55 -13.14 -14.66 2.29
C SER A 55 -14.12 -15.38 3.23
N GLY A 56 -14.67 -14.64 4.20
CA GLY A 56 -15.53 -15.16 5.24
C GLY A 56 -14.80 -15.50 6.54
N GLU A 57 -13.49 -15.30 6.58
CA GLU A 57 -12.66 -15.49 7.78
C GLU A 57 -12.98 -14.43 8.83
N VAL A 58 -13.05 -14.84 10.09
CA VAL A 58 -13.27 -13.94 11.22
C VAL A 58 -11.93 -13.67 11.90
N LEU A 59 -11.51 -12.43 11.87
CA LEU A 59 -10.22 -11.96 12.38
C LEU A 59 -10.46 -11.14 13.65
N GLU A 60 -9.76 -11.49 14.72
CA GLU A 60 -9.68 -10.66 15.93
C GLU A 60 -8.38 -9.85 15.91
N LEU A 61 -8.51 -8.52 15.96
CA LEU A 61 -7.43 -7.57 15.76
C LEU A 61 -7.32 -6.65 16.98
N VAL A 62 -6.09 -6.37 17.40
CA VAL A 62 -5.86 -5.37 18.45
C VAL A 62 -6.21 -3.99 17.90
N LEU A 63 -7.05 -3.27 18.62
CA LEU A 63 -7.47 -1.90 18.34
C LEU A 63 -6.76 -0.93 19.31
N PRO A 64 -5.67 -0.27 18.90
CA PRO A 64 -5.00 0.69 19.78
C PRO A 64 -5.88 1.92 20.08
N PRO A 65 -5.75 2.54 21.27
CA PRO A 65 -6.57 3.69 21.63
C PRO A 65 -6.33 4.93 20.75
N LYS A 66 -5.20 5.00 20.05
CA LYS A 66 -4.84 6.09 19.12
C LYS A 66 -4.70 5.62 17.68
N VAL A 67 -5.61 4.74 17.25
CA VAL A 67 -5.63 4.32 15.83
C VAL A 67 -6.08 5.48 14.94
N THR A 68 -5.45 5.61 13.76
CA THR A 68 -5.93 6.58 12.75
C THR A 68 -7.18 6.04 12.08
N VAL A 69 -8.29 6.74 12.26
CA VAL A 69 -9.55 6.46 11.55
C VAL A 69 -9.75 7.53 10.47
N SER A 70 -10.08 7.09 9.26
CA SER A 70 -10.49 7.95 8.15
C SER A 70 -11.93 7.62 7.76
N GLU A 71 -12.75 8.63 7.57
CA GLU A 71 -14.09 8.47 6.99
C GLU A 71 -13.99 8.43 5.47
N VAL A 72 -14.53 7.36 4.87
CA VAL A 72 -14.72 7.24 3.43
C VAL A 72 -16.07 7.85 3.09
N TYR A 73 -16.11 8.74 2.11
CA TYR A 73 -17.36 9.36 1.66
C TYR A 73 -17.45 9.38 0.13
N PRO A 74 -18.69 9.31 -0.42
CA PRO A 74 -18.89 9.33 -1.86
C PRO A 74 -18.58 10.72 -2.45
N MET A 75 -18.06 10.70 -3.68
CA MET A 75 -17.90 11.89 -4.53
C MET A 75 -18.57 11.66 -5.88
N ALA A 76 -18.96 12.74 -6.53
CA ALA A 76 -19.43 12.63 -7.90
C ALA A 76 -18.26 12.44 -8.86
N LEU A 77 -18.45 11.60 -9.88
CA LEU A 77 -17.47 11.46 -10.96
C LEU A 77 -17.18 12.82 -11.64
N ALA A 78 -18.16 13.72 -11.64
CA ALA A 78 -18.03 15.08 -12.16
C ALA A 78 -17.00 15.94 -11.41
N ASP A 79 -16.74 15.64 -10.13
CA ASP A 79 -15.82 16.41 -9.28
C ASP A 79 -14.35 16.10 -9.57
N ILE A 80 -14.07 15.03 -10.33
CA ILE A 80 -12.71 14.72 -10.78
C ILE A 80 -12.34 15.71 -11.89
N GLN A 81 -11.32 16.51 -11.64
CA GLN A 81 -10.82 17.55 -12.55
C GLN A 81 -9.35 17.31 -12.90
N PRO A 82 -8.84 17.90 -14.00
CA PRO A 82 -7.41 17.97 -14.22
C PRO A 82 -6.68 18.55 -12.99
N GLY A 83 -5.57 17.93 -12.61
CA GLY A 83 -4.84 18.25 -11.39
C GLY A 83 -5.26 17.44 -10.17
N SER A 84 -6.42 16.77 -10.15
CA SER A 84 -6.78 15.84 -9.07
C SER A 84 -5.73 14.73 -8.95
N PHE A 85 -5.35 14.36 -7.72
CA PHE A 85 -4.56 13.16 -7.48
C PHE A 85 -5.49 12.01 -7.09
N ILE A 86 -5.49 10.93 -7.87
CA ILE A 86 -6.45 9.84 -7.70
C ILE A 86 -5.76 8.48 -7.67
N GLY A 87 -6.43 7.51 -7.05
CA GLY A 87 -6.12 6.10 -7.15
C GLY A 87 -7.24 5.37 -7.88
N THR A 88 -6.92 4.62 -8.92
CA THR A 88 -7.89 3.81 -9.65
C THR A 88 -7.58 2.34 -9.50
N ALA A 89 -8.53 1.56 -8.95
CA ALA A 89 -8.53 0.12 -9.12
C ALA A 89 -9.18 -0.18 -10.47
N ALA A 90 -8.52 -0.91 -11.36
CA ALA A 90 -9.00 -1.12 -12.73
C ALA A 90 -8.70 -2.52 -13.26
N MET A 91 -9.45 -2.92 -14.29
CA MET A 91 -9.22 -4.14 -15.06
C MET A 91 -8.69 -3.77 -16.44
N PRO A 92 -7.58 -4.41 -16.89
CA PRO A 92 -7.10 -4.28 -18.26
C PRO A 92 -8.18 -4.68 -19.28
N GLN A 93 -8.25 -3.95 -20.39
CA GLN A 93 -9.13 -4.22 -21.51
C GLN A 93 -8.34 -4.69 -22.74
N ALA A 94 -9.01 -5.39 -23.66
CA ALA A 94 -8.38 -5.92 -24.87
C ALA A 94 -7.85 -4.83 -25.80
N ASP A 95 -8.37 -3.61 -25.71
CA ASP A 95 -7.95 -2.45 -26.50
C ASP A 95 -6.77 -1.68 -25.91
N GLY A 96 -6.18 -2.22 -24.83
CA GLY A 96 -5.05 -1.59 -24.13
C GLY A 96 -5.45 -0.48 -23.14
N THR A 97 -6.74 -0.14 -23.05
CA THR A 97 -7.26 0.73 -21.98
C THR A 97 -7.45 -0.05 -20.70
N GLU A 98 -7.77 0.66 -19.62
CA GLU A 98 -8.17 0.07 -18.35
C GLU A 98 -9.56 0.58 -17.96
N ARG A 99 -10.42 -0.33 -17.47
CA ARG A 99 -11.74 0.01 -16.96
C ARG A 99 -11.71 0.08 -15.44
N ALA A 100 -12.03 1.23 -14.87
CA ALA A 100 -12.08 1.41 -13.43
C ALA A 100 -13.16 0.53 -12.79
N ILE A 101 -12.80 -0.11 -11.69
CA ILE A 101 -13.69 -0.82 -10.75
C ILE A 101 -14.11 0.16 -9.66
N ALA A 102 -13.16 1.00 -9.21
CA ALA A 102 -13.36 2.01 -8.18
C ALA A 102 -12.33 3.13 -8.33
N VAL A 103 -12.70 4.33 -7.93
CA VAL A 103 -11.83 5.50 -7.94
C VAL A 103 -11.78 6.12 -6.55
N THR A 104 -10.59 6.42 -6.09
CA THR A 104 -10.33 7.18 -4.88
C THR A 104 -9.74 8.54 -5.23
N VAL A 105 -10.38 9.62 -4.85
CA VAL A 105 -9.81 10.96 -4.95
C VAL A 105 -9.08 11.24 -3.64
N PHE A 106 -7.77 11.42 -3.70
CA PHE A 106 -6.99 11.72 -2.52
C PHE A 106 -7.10 13.19 -2.13
N PRO A 107 -7.21 13.49 -0.82
CA PRO A 107 -7.06 14.87 -0.36
C PRO A 107 -5.64 15.38 -0.67
N GLU A 108 -5.47 16.69 -0.79
CA GLU A 108 -4.18 17.29 -1.17
C GLU A 108 -3.04 16.88 -0.22
N SER A 109 -3.33 16.71 1.07
CA SER A 109 -2.37 16.22 2.07
C SER A 109 -1.82 14.80 1.81
N ALA A 110 -2.49 14.04 0.95
CA ALA A 110 -2.09 12.69 0.56
C ALA A 110 -1.61 12.61 -0.91
N ARG A 111 -1.40 13.76 -1.57
CA ARG A 111 -0.83 13.81 -2.92
C ARG A 111 0.51 13.06 -2.98
N GLY A 112 0.72 12.27 -4.01
CA GLY A 112 1.92 11.45 -4.20
C GLY A 112 1.91 10.13 -3.43
N ALA A 113 0.91 9.87 -2.57
CA ALA A 113 0.84 8.64 -1.80
C ALA A 113 0.75 7.41 -2.71
N GLY A 114 1.82 6.57 -2.68
CA GLY A 114 1.88 5.35 -3.47
C GLY A 114 1.76 5.59 -4.98
N GLU A 115 2.25 6.72 -5.49
CA GLU A 115 2.23 7.06 -6.91
C GLU A 115 2.83 5.94 -7.77
N GLY A 116 2.22 5.68 -8.91
CA GLY A 116 2.64 4.66 -9.86
C GLY A 116 1.55 3.67 -10.23
N HIS A 117 1.94 2.67 -11.04
CA HIS A 117 1.08 1.60 -11.52
C HIS A 117 1.59 0.25 -11.03
N ARG A 118 0.70 -0.62 -10.53
CA ARG A 118 1.07 -1.92 -9.93
C ARG A 118 -0.08 -2.91 -9.91
N PRO A 119 0.17 -4.23 -9.81
CA PRO A 119 -0.85 -5.22 -9.51
C PRO A 119 -1.61 -4.86 -8.24
N PHE A 120 -2.90 -5.21 -8.19
CA PHE A 120 -3.78 -4.93 -7.06
C PHE A 120 -4.63 -6.15 -6.71
N ASP A 121 -5.04 -6.23 -5.44
CA ASP A 121 -5.70 -7.39 -4.84
C ASP A 121 -7.24 -7.28 -4.78
N MET A 122 -7.85 -6.36 -5.53
CA MET A 122 -9.31 -6.19 -5.52
C MET A 122 -10.02 -7.31 -6.28
N LEU A 123 -9.54 -7.64 -7.47
CA LEU A 123 -9.96 -8.77 -8.30
C LEU A 123 -8.73 -9.41 -8.93
N PRO A 124 -8.81 -10.69 -9.38
CA PRO A 124 -7.74 -11.30 -10.18
C PRO A 124 -7.38 -10.41 -11.38
N GLN A 125 -6.07 -10.19 -11.61
CA GLN A 125 -5.52 -9.34 -12.68
C GLN A 125 -5.83 -7.84 -12.54
N SER A 126 -6.50 -7.40 -11.47
CA SER A 126 -6.73 -5.96 -11.27
C SER A 126 -5.42 -5.21 -10.99
N THR A 127 -5.41 -3.95 -11.38
CA THR A 127 -4.31 -3.01 -11.21
C THR A 127 -4.71 -1.85 -10.32
N MET A 128 -3.74 -1.18 -9.74
CA MET A 128 -3.89 0.08 -9.03
C MET A 128 -2.98 1.13 -9.67
N THR A 129 -3.57 2.22 -10.12
CA THR A 129 -2.82 3.37 -10.59
C THR A 129 -3.10 4.57 -9.69
N ASN A 130 -2.07 5.05 -8.99
CA ASN A 130 -2.13 6.31 -8.24
C ASN A 130 -1.39 7.36 -9.06
N ALA A 131 -2.09 8.41 -9.47
CA ALA A 131 -1.57 9.37 -10.43
C ALA A 131 -2.31 10.71 -10.39
N THR A 132 -1.70 11.72 -11.00
CA THR A 132 -2.37 13.00 -11.27
C THR A 132 -3.20 12.88 -12.55
N VAL A 133 -4.42 13.37 -12.51
CA VAL A 133 -5.29 13.52 -13.68
C VAL A 133 -4.72 14.63 -14.57
N ALA A 134 -4.27 14.28 -15.76
CA ALA A 134 -3.77 15.24 -16.73
C ALA A 134 -4.90 15.82 -17.58
N ASP A 135 -5.87 14.97 -17.95
CA ASP A 135 -7.02 15.36 -18.76
C ASP A 135 -8.25 14.49 -18.45
N VAL A 136 -9.42 15.03 -18.75
CA VAL A 136 -10.72 14.39 -18.57
C VAL A 136 -11.56 14.49 -19.84
N VAL A 137 -11.82 13.37 -20.48
CA VAL A 137 -12.68 13.29 -21.66
C VAL A 137 -14.03 12.69 -21.26
N ALA A 138 -15.09 13.50 -21.33
CA ALA A 138 -16.44 13.05 -21.07
C ALA A 138 -17.00 12.20 -22.22
N SER A 139 -17.79 11.17 -21.89
CA SER A 139 -18.52 10.35 -22.85
C SER A 139 -19.90 10.01 -22.30
N PRO A 140 -20.86 9.58 -23.15
CA PRO A 140 -22.19 9.15 -22.69
C PRO A 140 -22.18 7.96 -21.72
N LYS A 141 -21.09 7.18 -21.70
CA LYS A 141 -20.95 5.98 -20.87
C LYS A 141 -20.04 6.18 -19.65
N GLY A 142 -19.56 7.42 -19.40
CA GLY A 142 -18.64 7.71 -18.31
C GLY A 142 -17.60 8.76 -18.68
N ARG A 143 -16.40 8.65 -18.11
CA ARG A 143 -15.29 9.55 -18.41
C ARG A 143 -14.03 8.73 -18.67
N THR A 144 -13.22 9.20 -19.60
CA THR A 144 -11.85 8.71 -19.75
C THR A 144 -10.92 9.71 -19.08
N LEU A 145 -10.13 9.22 -18.13
CA LEU A 145 -9.14 10.00 -17.39
C LEU A 145 -7.76 9.67 -17.97
N GLN A 146 -7.05 10.70 -18.40
CA GLN A 146 -5.62 10.58 -18.73
C GLN A 146 -4.83 10.79 -17.47
N LEU A 147 -4.18 9.75 -16.98
CA LEU A 147 -3.41 9.74 -15.74
C LEU A 147 -1.93 9.82 -16.03
N LYS A 148 -1.23 10.70 -15.31
CA LYS A 148 0.22 10.87 -15.41
C LYS A 148 0.87 10.64 -14.04
N TYR A 149 1.88 9.80 -14.02
CA TYR A 149 2.70 9.48 -12.84
C TYR A 149 4.18 9.46 -13.23
N LYS A 150 5.06 9.35 -12.25
CA LYS A 150 6.52 9.50 -12.43
C LYS A 150 7.08 8.66 -13.59
N ASP A 151 6.62 7.40 -13.74
CA ASP A 151 7.22 6.43 -14.66
C ASP A 151 6.33 6.14 -15.87
N GLY A 152 5.29 6.96 -16.14
CA GLY A 152 4.43 6.76 -17.29
C GLY A 152 3.08 7.46 -17.22
N GLU A 153 2.20 7.03 -18.12
CA GLU A 153 0.83 7.52 -18.25
C GLU A 153 -0.13 6.37 -18.56
N ARG A 154 -1.41 6.56 -18.23
CA ARG A 154 -2.49 5.59 -18.48
C ARG A 154 -3.79 6.29 -18.83
N ALA A 155 -4.53 5.69 -19.76
CA ALA A 155 -5.91 6.04 -20.03
C ALA A 155 -6.83 5.09 -19.26
N ILE A 156 -7.64 5.64 -18.35
CA ILE A 156 -8.57 4.88 -17.53
C ILE A 156 -10.00 5.28 -17.88
N VAL A 157 -10.79 4.30 -18.31
CA VAL A 157 -12.22 4.49 -18.55
C VAL A 157 -12.95 4.31 -17.23
N VAL A 158 -13.57 5.37 -16.72
CA VAL A 158 -14.38 5.34 -15.49
C VAL A 158 -15.85 5.35 -15.91
N PRO A 159 -16.57 4.21 -15.76
CA PRO A 159 -17.99 4.14 -16.07
C PRO A 159 -18.83 4.92 -15.05
N LEU A 160 -20.06 5.27 -15.42
CA LEU A 160 -20.96 6.06 -14.57
C LEU A 160 -21.33 5.37 -13.25
N ASP A 161 -21.30 4.05 -13.24
CA ASP A 161 -21.63 3.19 -12.10
C ASP A 161 -20.43 2.85 -11.20
N ALA A 162 -19.23 3.25 -11.60
CA ALA A 162 -18.04 3.04 -10.76
C ALA A 162 -18.10 3.91 -9.49
N PRO A 163 -17.91 3.33 -8.30
CA PRO A 163 -17.86 4.12 -7.08
C PRO A 163 -16.66 5.06 -7.09
N VAL A 164 -16.94 6.33 -6.78
CA VAL A 164 -15.92 7.36 -6.58
C VAL A 164 -16.00 7.81 -5.13
N VAL A 165 -14.87 7.76 -4.44
CA VAL A 165 -14.78 8.06 -3.02
C VAL A 165 -13.64 9.02 -2.71
N SER A 166 -13.71 9.66 -1.54
CA SER A 166 -12.58 10.37 -0.95
C SER A 166 -12.47 10.07 0.53
N PHE A 167 -11.42 10.57 1.16
CA PHE A 167 -11.13 10.40 2.58
C PHE A 167 -11.09 11.75 3.29
N LYS A 168 -11.56 11.76 4.53
CA LYS A 168 -11.37 12.85 5.48
C LYS A 168 -11.04 12.27 6.86
N PRO A 169 -10.51 13.06 7.80
CA PRO A 169 -10.37 12.61 9.18
C PRO A 169 -11.70 12.06 9.70
N GLY A 170 -11.66 10.86 10.26
CA GLY A 170 -12.81 10.17 10.82
C GLY A 170 -12.75 10.11 12.34
N ASP A 171 -13.83 9.61 12.92
CA ASP A 171 -13.99 9.44 14.36
C ASP A 171 -14.20 7.96 14.69
N PRO A 172 -13.71 7.45 15.84
CA PRO A 172 -13.94 6.07 16.27
C PRO A 172 -15.42 5.64 16.34
N SER A 173 -16.36 6.57 16.43
CA SER A 173 -17.81 6.28 16.35
C SER A 173 -18.27 5.68 15.02
N LEU A 174 -17.42 5.75 13.97
CA LEU A 174 -17.66 5.03 12.72
C LEU A 174 -17.48 3.51 12.84
N LEU A 175 -16.77 3.05 13.88
CA LEU A 175 -16.47 1.64 14.11
C LEU A 175 -17.66 0.99 14.84
N VAL A 176 -18.71 0.68 14.10
CA VAL A 176 -19.91 0.02 14.62
C VAL A 176 -20.11 -1.34 13.96
N VAL A 177 -20.82 -2.24 14.63
CA VAL A 177 -21.19 -3.55 14.06
C VAL A 177 -21.93 -3.35 12.74
N GLY A 178 -21.56 -4.10 11.72
CA GLY A 178 -22.09 -3.99 10.36
C GLY A 178 -21.38 -2.94 9.48
N ALA A 179 -20.50 -2.10 10.03
CA ALA A 179 -19.75 -1.16 9.21
C ALA A 179 -18.72 -1.88 8.33
N SER A 180 -18.64 -1.45 7.08
CA SER A 180 -17.60 -1.92 6.16
C SER A 180 -16.30 -1.16 6.42
N VAL A 181 -15.19 -1.89 6.45
CA VAL A 181 -13.87 -1.34 6.72
C VAL A 181 -12.80 -1.85 5.77
N SER A 182 -11.84 -0.98 5.50
CA SER A 182 -10.54 -1.35 4.95
C SER A 182 -9.48 -0.92 5.93
N LEU A 183 -8.74 -1.87 6.48
CA LEU A 183 -7.75 -1.58 7.50
C LEU A 183 -6.37 -2.16 7.15
N THR A 184 -5.36 -1.60 7.78
CA THR A 184 -3.98 -2.11 7.73
C THR A 184 -3.61 -2.58 9.13
N ALA A 185 -3.11 -3.81 9.24
CA ALA A 185 -2.61 -4.38 10.48
C ALA A 185 -1.15 -4.84 10.31
N GLN A 186 -0.41 -4.81 11.40
CA GLN A 186 0.95 -5.30 11.53
C GLN A 186 1.05 -6.22 12.74
N LEU A 187 1.97 -7.17 12.72
CA LEU A 187 2.27 -7.96 13.91
C LEU A 187 3.08 -7.10 14.89
N VAL A 188 2.51 -6.89 16.06
CA VAL A 188 3.18 -6.24 17.21
C VAL A 188 3.13 -7.26 18.35
N ASP A 189 4.27 -7.69 18.85
CA ASP A 189 4.40 -8.73 19.88
C ASP A 189 3.61 -10.00 19.55
N GLY A 190 3.65 -10.41 18.26
CA GLY A 190 2.95 -11.59 17.76
C GLY A 190 1.43 -11.43 17.61
N LYS A 191 0.86 -10.24 17.85
CA LYS A 191 -0.57 -9.97 17.72
C LYS A 191 -0.85 -9.06 16.51
N PRO A 192 -1.86 -9.36 15.67
CA PRO A 192 -2.25 -8.50 14.56
C PRO A 192 -2.86 -7.20 15.12
N THR A 193 -2.12 -6.11 14.99
CA THR A 193 -2.45 -4.80 15.55
C THR A 193 -2.77 -3.82 14.44
N ILE A 194 -3.92 -3.16 14.55
CA ILE A 194 -4.40 -2.20 13.57
C ILE A 194 -3.58 -0.92 13.64
N THR A 195 -3.10 -0.44 12.49
CA THR A 195 -2.36 0.82 12.37
C THR A 195 -3.19 1.92 11.72
N ARG A 196 -4.15 1.56 10.87
CA ARG A 196 -5.06 2.49 10.19
C ARG A 196 -6.37 1.80 9.85
N ILE A 197 -7.48 2.55 9.93
CA ILE A 197 -8.81 2.10 9.50
C ILE A 197 -9.42 3.16 8.60
N ASN A 198 -9.96 2.71 7.46
CA ASN A 198 -10.87 3.49 6.66
C ASN A 198 -12.27 2.88 6.83
N ALA A 199 -13.24 3.68 7.23
CA ALA A 199 -14.62 3.25 7.45
C ALA A 199 -15.58 4.19 6.73
N GLY A 200 -16.58 3.64 6.09
CA GLY A 200 -17.67 4.42 5.49
C GLY A 200 -18.78 4.66 6.49
N ARG A 201 -19.46 5.78 6.37
CA ARG A 201 -20.68 6.06 7.15
C ARG A 201 -21.85 5.29 6.54
N ASN A 202 -22.73 4.74 7.37
CA ASN A 202 -23.93 3.99 6.96
C ASN A 202 -23.65 2.81 6.01
N GLY A 203 -22.55 2.09 6.24
CA GLY A 203 -22.18 0.91 5.44
C GLY A 203 -21.60 1.22 4.06
N PHE A 204 -21.33 2.48 3.76
CA PHE A 204 -20.63 2.86 2.54
C PHE A 204 -19.21 2.28 2.52
N GLN A 205 -18.78 1.71 1.36
CA GLN A 205 -17.47 1.09 1.15
C GLN A 205 -16.65 1.84 0.11
#